data_392a42015611734c9414db706a21fec1
#
_entry.id   392a42015611734c9414db706a21fec1
#
_cell.length_a   1.000
_cell.length_b   1.000
_cell.length_c   1.000
_cell.angle_alpha   90.00
_cell.angle_beta   90.00
_cell.angle_gamma   90.00
#
_symmetry.space_group_name_H-M   'P 1'
#
loop_
_entity.id
_entity.type
_entity.pdbx_description
1 polymer ?
#
loop_
_entity_poly.entity_id
_entity_poly.type
_entity_poly.pdbx_seq_one_letter_code
_entity_poly.pdbx_strand_id
1 'polypeptide(L)'
;MTYAIHAWESGWGYVWGTYGSVLTDSLFAYKLEQYPDGVGSYADFIRANWLGGRTTDCVGLIKGYGWLNPDTMTIEYGTNGMPDLGANQMYYNASVSGTIDTMPDIPGLAVWHDGHIGVYIGDGYVIEAMNTQKGVVKTKLEGRGWTHWLQIEYINYD
;
A
#
# COMPACT_ATOMS: atom_id res chain seq x y z
N MET A 1 7.81 0.94 7.82
CA MET A 1 7.37 -0.22 8.64
C MET A 1 6.26 0.15 9.61
N THR A 2 6.51 1.03 10.58
CA THR A 2 5.54 1.41 11.63
C THR A 2 4.19 1.89 11.06
N TYR A 3 4.23 2.67 10.00
CA TYR A 3 3.01 3.14 9.31
C TYR A 3 2.18 1.98 8.75
N ALA A 4 2.84 1.01 8.11
CA ALA A 4 2.14 -0.16 7.56
C ALA A 4 1.53 -1.03 8.67
N ILE A 5 2.26 -1.23 9.77
CA ILE A 5 1.75 -1.96 10.93
C ILE A 5 0.53 -1.26 11.52
N HIS A 6 0.58 0.08 11.64
CA HIS A 6 -0.56 0.87 12.12
C HIS A 6 -1.79 0.70 11.22
N ALA A 7 -1.59 0.72 9.91
CA ALA A 7 -2.69 0.50 8.96
C ALA A 7 -3.33 -0.89 9.14
N TRP A 8 -2.52 -1.92 9.33
CA TRP A 8 -3.02 -3.26 9.60
C TRP A 8 -3.75 -3.36 10.94
N GLU A 9 -3.14 -2.87 12.01
CA GLU A 9 -3.74 -2.91 13.36
C GLU A 9 -5.05 -2.12 13.43
N SER A 10 -5.16 -1.05 12.65
CA SER A 10 -6.34 -0.20 12.58
C SER A 10 -7.42 -0.72 11.63
N GLY A 11 -7.15 -1.82 10.92
CA GLY A 11 -8.13 -2.45 10.04
C GLY A 11 -8.49 -1.64 8.81
N TRP A 12 -7.50 -0.96 8.18
CA TRP A 12 -7.76 -0.19 6.97
C TRP A 12 -8.30 -1.06 5.85
N GLY A 13 -9.26 -0.52 5.10
CA GLY A 13 -9.86 -1.18 3.97
C GLY A 13 -9.04 -1.03 2.69
N TYR A 14 -9.51 -1.69 1.65
CA TYR A 14 -8.90 -1.63 0.33
C TYR A 14 -9.87 -1.02 -0.67
N VAL A 15 -9.43 0.04 -1.33
CA VAL A 15 -10.12 0.62 -2.50
C VAL A 15 -9.05 1.03 -3.51
N TRP A 16 -9.19 0.55 -4.73
CA TRP A 16 -8.26 0.85 -5.81
C TRP A 16 -8.11 2.36 -6.01
N GLY A 17 -6.86 2.82 -6.08
CA GLY A 17 -6.55 4.23 -6.29
C GLY A 17 -6.58 5.10 -5.03
N THR A 18 -6.74 4.52 -3.84
CA THR A 18 -6.64 5.25 -2.57
C THR A 18 -5.28 5.02 -1.91
N TYR A 19 -4.91 5.88 -0.98
CA TYR A 19 -3.57 5.89 -0.41
C TYR A 19 -3.54 6.28 1.08
N GLY A 20 -4.58 5.92 1.82
CA GLY A 20 -4.61 6.04 3.29
C GLY A 20 -5.54 7.09 3.87
N SER A 21 -6.17 7.90 3.05
CA SER A 21 -7.16 8.88 3.51
C SER A 21 -8.46 8.22 3.94
N VAL A 22 -9.25 8.93 4.74
CA VAL A 22 -10.61 8.48 5.07
C VAL A 22 -11.44 8.44 3.79
N LEU A 23 -12.12 7.31 3.56
CA LEU A 23 -13.03 7.14 2.42
C LEU A 23 -14.35 7.86 2.73
N THR A 24 -14.40 9.14 2.38
CA THR A 24 -15.63 9.95 2.48
C THR A 24 -16.58 9.62 1.34
N ASP A 25 -17.84 10.02 1.46
CA ASP A 25 -18.81 9.85 0.37
C ASP A 25 -18.31 10.48 -0.94
N SER A 26 -17.71 11.66 -0.87
CA SER A 26 -17.19 12.36 -2.05
C SER A 26 -15.98 11.66 -2.66
N LEU A 27 -15.05 11.14 -1.84
CA LEU A 27 -13.91 10.37 -2.34
C LEU A 27 -14.39 9.06 -2.98
N PHE A 28 -15.32 8.37 -2.36
CA PHE A 28 -15.89 7.14 -2.90
C PHE A 28 -16.57 7.40 -4.26
N ALA A 29 -17.39 8.44 -4.35
CA ALA A 29 -18.04 8.84 -5.62
C ALA A 29 -17.00 9.12 -6.70
N TYR A 30 -15.92 9.83 -6.37
CA TYR A 30 -14.83 10.14 -7.29
C TYR A 30 -14.14 8.86 -7.79
N LYS A 31 -13.85 7.92 -6.90
CA LYS A 31 -13.20 6.65 -7.27
C LYS A 31 -14.13 5.74 -8.09
N LEU A 32 -15.42 5.75 -7.82
CA LEU A 32 -16.41 5.04 -8.66
C LEU A 32 -16.41 5.55 -10.08
N GLU A 33 -16.34 6.88 -10.27
CA GLU A 33 -16.28 7.50 -11.59
C GLU A 33 -14.94 7.23 -12.28
N GLN A 34 -13.83 7.31 -11.52
CA GLN A 34 -12.48 7.12 -12.05
C GLN A 34 -12.20 5.67 -12.44
N TYR A 35 -12.70 4.71 -11.66
CA TYR A 35 -12.45 3.27 -11.81
C TYR A 35 -13.75 2.48 -11.79
N PRO A 36 -14.57 2.55 -12.85
CA PRO A 36 -15.88 1.88 -12.85
C PRO A 36 -15.80 0.36 -12.70
N ASP A 37 -14.73 -0.27 -13.21
CA ASP A 37 -14.52 -1.72 -13.04
C ASP A 37 -13.79 -2.06 -11.74
N GLY A 38 -12.68 -1.38 -11.46
CA GLY A 38 -11.84 -1.65 -10.30
C GLY A 38 -12.46 -1.28 -8.96
N VAL A 39 -13.35 -0.30 -8.93
CA VAL A 39 -14.07 0.15 -7.74
C VAL A 39 -15.56 -0.14 -7.86
N GLY A 40 -16.17 0.16 -9.00
CA GLY A 40 -17.62 0.02 -9.21
C GLY A 40 -18.11 -1.42 -9.08
N SER A 41 -17.33 -2.39 -9.53
CA SER A 41 -17.68 -3.82 -9.39
C SER A 41 -17.79 -4.28 -7.93
N TYR A 42 -17.19 -3.54 -7.01
CA TYR A 42 -17.16 -3.84 -5.57
C TYR A 42 -17.91 -2.80 -4.74
N ALA A 43 -18.72 -1.94 -5.36
CA ALA A 43 -19.32 -0.78 -4.71
C ALA A 43 -20.15 -1.16 -3.46
N ASP A 44 -20.95 -2.20 -3.55
CA ASP A 44 -21.80 -2.63 -2.43
C ASP A 44 -20.95 -3.13 -1.25
N PHE A 45 -19.92 -3.90 -1.52
CA PHE A 45 -19.00 -4.38 -0.50
C PHE A 45 -18.26 -3.22 0.18
N ILE A 46 -17.75 -2.28 -0.60
CA ILE A 46 -17.03 -1.10 -0.10
C ILE A 46 -17.94 -0.26 0.79
N ARG A 47 -19.16 -0.01 0.33
CA ARG A 47 -20.14 0.76 1.10
C ARG A 47 -20.49 0.10 2.43
N ALA A 48 -20.58 -1.23 2.43
CA ALA A 48 -20.92 -1.99 3.63
C ALA A 48 -19.77 -2.13 4.63
N ASN A 49 -18.51 -2.13 4.15
CA ASN A 49 -17.35 -2.50 4.98
C ASN A 49 -16.31 -1.39 5.16
N TRP A 50 -16.07 -0.57 4.15
CA TRP A 50 -14.93 0.36 4.15
C TRP A 50 -15.30 1.84 4.19
N LEU A 51 -16.50 2.20 3.78
CA LEU A 51 -16.93 3.62 3.74
C LEU A 51 -16.87 4.24 5.13
N GLY A 52 -16.25 5.41 5.24
CA GLY A 52 -16.06 6.12 6.51
C GLY A 52 -14.77 5.81 7.25
N GLY A 53 -14.06 4.75 6.85
CA GLY A 53 -12.74 4.41 7.39
C GLY A 53 -11.62 4.77 6.42
N ARG A 54 -10.37 4.57 6.85
CA ARG A 54 -9.21 4.76 5.97
C ARG A 54 -9.09 3.59 5.02
N THR A 55 -8.72 3.89 3.79
CA THR A 55 -8.53 2.89 2.73
C THR A 55 -7.25 3.15 1.95
N THR A 56 -6.70 2.09 1.37
CA THR A 56 -5.51 2.17 0.51
C THR A 56 -5.51 1.03 -0.49
N ASP A 57 -4.80 1.17 -1.60
CA ASP A 57 -4.41 0.04 -2.43
C ASP A 57 -2.99 -0.42 -2.10
N CYS A 58 -2.44 -1.38 -2.84
CA CYS A 58 -1.16 -1.99 -2.49
C CYS A 58 -0.01 -0.97 -2.46
N VAL A 59 0.15 -0.18 -3.49
CA VAL A 59 1.22 0.83 -3.57
C VAL A 59 0.83 2.11 -2.83
N GLY A 60 -0.45 2.36 -2.65
CA GLY A 60 -0.97 3.49 -1.86
C GLY A 60 -0.54 3.43 -0.42
N LEU A 61 -0.34 2.24 0.14
CA LEU A 61 0.20 2.05 1.49
C LEU A 61 1.60 2.66 1.62
N ILE A 62 2.40 2.57 0.58
CA ILE A 62 3.75 3.16 0.54
C ILE A 62 3.68 4.66 0.21
N LYS A 63 2.94 5.03 -0.82
CA LYS A 63 2.79 6.44 -1.21
C LYS A 63 2.17 7.28 -0.09
N GLY A 64 1.19 6.75 0.60
CA GLY A 64 0.56 7.43 1.72
C GLY A 64 1.55 7.75 2.84
N TYR A 65 2.48 6.86 3.12
CA TYR A 65 3.58 7.15 4.04
C TYR A 65 4.43 8.33 3.55
N GLY A 66 4.79 8.35 2.27
CA GLY A 66 5.56 9.43 1.69
C GLY A 66 4.83 10.77 1.70
N TRP A 67 3.51 10.74 1.56
CA TRP A 67 2.66 11.95 1.53
C TRP A 67 2.09 12.34 2.90
N LEU A 68 2.47 11.63 3.95
CA LEU A 68 1.97 11.91 5.29
C LEU A 68 2.57 13.21 5.84
N ASN A 69 1.69 14.08 6.31
CA ASN A 69 2.09 15.18 7.17
C ASN A 69 2.10 14.66 8.62
N PRO A 70 3.27 14.51 9.27
CA PRO A 70 3.34 13.92 10.60
C PRO A 70 2.74 14.81 11.70
N ASP A 71 2.62 16.10 11.47
CA ASP A 71 2.07 17.04 12.45
C ASP A 71 0.54 16.96 12.52
N THR A 72 -0.10 16.77 11.37
CA THR A 72 -1.57 16.73 11.26
C THR A 72 -2.10 15.32 11.03
N MET A 73 -1.24 14.36 10.72
CA MET A 73 -1.59 12.99 10.34
C MET A 73 -2.50 12.92 9.11
N THR A 74 -2.42 13.91 8.24
CA THR A 74 -3.14 13.97 6.97
C THR A 74 -2.24 13.53 5.81
N ILE A 75 -2.85 12.95 4.80
CA ILE A 75 -2.17 12.55 3.56
C ILE A 75 -2.24 13.73 2.58
N GLU A 76 -1.08 14.26 2.20
CA GLU A 76 -0.97 15.40 1.30
C GLU A 76 -0.35 14.95 -0.02
N TYR A 77 -1.20 14.69 -1.00
CA TYR A 77 -0.82 14.16 -2.31
C TYR A 77 0.31 14.96 -2.95
N GLY A 78 1.34 14.26 -3.41
CA GLY A 78 2.44 14.85 -4.16
C GLY A 78 3.52 15.54 -3.32
N THR A 79 3.47 15.44 -2.00
CA THR A 79 4.46 16.07 -1.11
C THR A 79 5.69 15.18 -0.86
N ASN A 80 6.71 15.75 -0.22
CA ASN A 80 7.92 15.06 0.28
C ASN A 80 8.72 14.32 -0.80
N GLY A 81 8.57 14.70 -2.06
CA GLY A 81 9.29 14.09 -3.17
C GLY A 81 8.82 12.69 -3.56
N MET A 82 7.77 12.17 -2.94
CA MET A 82 7.19 10.87 -3.31
C MET A 82 6.34 11.01 -4.57
N PRO A 83 6.71 10.40 -5.70
CA PRO A 83 5.91 10.46 -6.92
C PRO A 83 4.72 9.51 -6.87
N ASP A 84 3.74 9.76 -7.71
CA ASP A 84 2.56 8.90 -7.86
C ASP A 84 2.87 7.75 -8.84
N LEU A 85 3.48 6.70 -8.31
CA LEU A 85 3.88 5.52 -9.08
C LEU A 85 2.98 4.33 -8.77
N GLY A 86 2.80 3.44 -9.75
CA GLY A 86 2.21 2.13 -9.54
C GLY A 86 3.21 1.14 -8.93
N ALA A 87 2.73 -0.04 -8.52
CA ALA A 87 3.56 -1.07 -7.91
C ALA A 87 4.74 -1.49 -8.81
N ASN A 88 4.48 -1.71 -10.09
CA ASN A 88 5.54 -2.11 -11.03
C ASN A 88 6.56 -1.00 -11.24
N GLN A 89 6.12 0.25 -11.34
CA GLN A 89 7.01 1.40 -11.49
C GLN A 89 7.92 1.59 -10.26
N MET A 90 7.41 1.36 -9.06
CA MET A 90 8.23 1.39 -7.83
C MET A 90 9.38 0.40 -7.93
N TYR A 91 9.11 -0.83 -8.39
CA TYR A 91 10.15 -1.84 -8.58
C TYR A 91 11.12 -1.46 -9.70
N TYR A 92 10.60 -1.06 -10.88
CA TYR A 92 11.47 -0.74 -12.03
C TYR A 92 12.36 0.48 -11.78
N ASN A 93 11.92 1.42 -10.96
CA ASN A 93 12.68 2.62 -10.63
C ASN A 93 13.65 2.42 -9.46
N ALA A 94 13.62 1.29 -8.77
CA ALA A 94 14.48 1.04 -7.62
C ALA A 94 15.94 0.90 -8.03
N SER A 95 16.84 1.61 -7.33
CA SER A 95 18.29 1.48 -7.53
C SER A 95 18.87 0.29 -6.80
N VAL A 96 18.21 -0.19 -5.74
CA VAL A 96 18.64 -1.33 -4.94
C VAL A 96 17.50 -2.34 -4.89
N SER A 97 17.73 -3.50 -5.50
CA SER A 97 16.75 -4.58 -5.57
C SER A 97 17.44 -5.92 -5.80
N GLY A 98 16.70 -6.99 -5.66
CA GLY A 98 17.18 -8.34 -5.93
C GLY A 98 16.05 -9.34 -5.96
N THR A 99 16.38 -10.60 -6.26
CA THR A 99 15.42 -11.70 -6.17
C THR A 99 15.08 -11.99 -4.71
N ILE A 100 13.88 -12.53 -4.48
CA ILE A 100 13.36 -12.68 -3.10
C ILE A 100 14.26 -13.55 -2.21
N ASP A 101 14.93 -14.55 -2.79
CA ASP A 101 15.88 -15.41 -2.09
C ASP A 101 17.13 -14.68 -1.59
N THR A 102 17.44 -13.51 -2.13
CA THR A 102 18.59 -12.67 -1.74
C THR A 102 18.21 -11.55 -0.78
N MET A 103 16.95 -11.46 -0.35
CA MET A 103 16.48 -10.34 0.46
C MET A 103 17.18 -10.30 1.81
N PRO A 104 17.84 -9.17 2.16
CA PRO A 104 18.36 -9.01 3.52
C PRO A 104 17.21 -8.86 4.53
N ASP A 105 17.47 -9.25 5.77
CA ASP A 105 16.47 -9.14 6.84
C ASP A 105 16.43 -7.70 7.39
N ILE A 106 15.91 -6.79 6.57
CA ILE A 106 15.80 -5.37 6.90
C ILE A 106 14.32 -4.96 6.86
N PRO A 107 13.68 -4.78 8.03
CA PRO A 107 12.30 -4.31 8.07
C PRO A 107 12.14 -2.95 7.37
N GLY A 108 11.07 -2.81 6.61
CA GLY A 108 10.80 -1.61 5.81
C GLY A 108 11.13 -1.77 4.33
N LEU A 109 11.86 -2.82 3.93
CA LEU A 109 12.00 -3.16 2.52
C LEU A 109 10.63 -3.47 1.91
N ALA A 110 10.48 -3.19 0.61
CA ALA A 110 9.31 -3.64 -0.12
C ALA A 110 9.56 -5.03 -0.73
N VAL A 111 8.50 -5.80 -0.84
CA VAL A 111 8.45 -7.06 -1.60
C VAL A 111 7.48 -6.91 -2.74
N TRP A 112 7.79 -7.52 -3.87
CA TRP A 112 7.09 -7.26 -5.12
C TRP A 112 6.95 -8.53 -5.95
N HIS A 113 5.81 -8.65 -6.62
CA HIS A 113 5.63 -9.45 -7.83
C HIS A 113 4.83 -8.63 -8.83
N ASP A 114 4.76 -9.05 -10.07
CA ASP A 114 4.06 -8.29 -11.11
C ASP A 114 2.65 -7.90 -10.65
N GLY A 115 2.40 -6.61 -10.63
CA GLY A 115 1.10 -6.01 -10.28
C GLY A 115 0.82 -5.85 -8.78
N HIS A 116 1.77 -6.19 -7.88
CA HIS A 116 1.52 -6.11 -6.44
C HIS A 116 2.78 -5.82 -5.63
N ILE A 117 2.63 -5.10 -4.52
CA ILE A 117 3.73 -4.73 -3.63
C ILE A 117 3.26 -4.78 -2.18
N GLY A 118 4.16 -5.13 -1.28
CA GLY A 118 3.92 -5.15 0.16
C GLY A 118 5.12 -4.62 0.93
N VAL A 119 5.00 -4.51 2.24
CA VAL A 119 6.05 -4.00 3.12
C VAL A 119 6.52 -5.11 4.07
N TYR A 120 7.78 -5.48 3.98
CA TYR A 120 8.40 -6.44 4.89
C TYR A 120 8.57 -5.80 6.27
N ILE A 121 8.13 -6.50 7.31
CA ILE A 121 8.17 -5.97 8.69
C ILE A 121 9.11 -6.76 9.61
N GLY A 122 9.88 -7.69 9.08
CA GLY A 122 10.77 -8.55 9.85
C GLY A 122 10.13 -9.88 10.23
N ASP A 123 10.93 -10.78 10.74
CA ASP A 123 10.50 -12.09 11.26
C ASP A 123 9.71 -12.95 10.23
N GLY A 124 9.91 -12.69 8.93
CA GLY A 124 9.23 -13.43 7.88
C GLY A 124 7.79 -12.98 7.63
N TYR A 125 7.41 -11.75 8.00
CA TYR A 125 6.05 -11.22 7.80
C TYR A 125 6.03 -9.98 6.91
N VAL A 126 4.90 -9.82 6.24
CA VAL A 126 4.62 -8.71 5.32
C VAL A 126 3.29 -8.08 5.69
N ILE A 127 3.21 -6.76 5.61
CA ILE A 127 1.92 -6.04 5.60
C ILE A 127 1.64 -5.69 4.14
N GLU A 128 0.45 -6.05 3.68
CA GLU A 128 0.01 -5.77 2.31
C GLU A 128 -1.46 -5.34 2.29
N ALA A 129 -1.78 -4.35 1.46
CA ALA A 129 -3.16 -4.06 1.10
C ALA A 129 -3.51 -5.07 -0.01
N MET A 130 -4.22 -6.13 0.36
CA MET A 130 -4.30 -7.34 -0.44
C MET A 130 -5.32 -7.23 -1.58
N ASN A 131 -6.56 -6.96 -1.24
CA ASN A 131 -7.67 -6.81 -2.18
C ASN A 131 -8.87 -6.19 -1.47
N THR A 132 -9.95 -5.94 -2.21
CA THR A 132 -11.16 -5.29 -1.69
C THR A 132 -11.78 -6.03 -0.51
N GLN A 133 -11.80 -7.36 -0.54
CA GLN A 133 -12.45 -8.17 0.50
C GLN A 133 -11.63 -8.24 1.79
N LYS A 134 -10.32 -8.21 1.68
CA LYS A 134 -9.40 -8.42 2.81
C LYS A 134 -8.91 -7.11 3.45
N GLY A 135 -8.75 -6.05 2.67
CA GLY A 135 -8.15 -4.82 3.16
C GLY A 135 -6.65 -4.99 3.43
N VAL A 136 -6.14 -4.27 4.42
CA VAL A 136 -4.74 -4.35 4.84
C VAL A 136 -4.57 -5.52 5.82
N VAL A 137 -3.69 -6.45 5.47
CA VAL A 137 -3.49 -7.69 6.21
C VAL A 137 -2.01 -7.96 6.49
N LYS A 138 -1.75 -8.74 7.52
CA LYS A 138 -0.42 -9.30 7.81
C LYS A 138 -0.36 -10.72 7.28
N THR A 139 0.64 -11.00 6.44
CA THR A 139 0.83 -12.30 5.80
C THR A 139 2.24 -12.80 6.03
N LYS A 140 2.45 -14.11 5.87
CA LYS A 140 3.81 -14.65 5.84
C LYS A 140 4.48 -14.26 4.51
N LEU A 141 5.76 -13.94 4.58
CA LEU A 141 6.58 -13.67 3.39
C LEU A 141 6.55 -14.86 2.43
N GLU A 142 6.69 -16.06 2.98
CA GLU A 142 6.68 -17.31 2.23
C GLU A 142 5.27 -17.67 1.80
N GLY A 143 5.13 -18.19 0.57
CA GLY A 143 3.86 -18.70 0.05
C GLY A 143 2.95 -17.67 -0.62
N ARG A 144 3.38 -16.41 -0.70
CA ARG A 144 2.59 -15.34 -1.37
C ARG A 144 3.04 -15.07 -2.81
N GLY A 145 4.08 -15.76 -3.29
CA GLY A 145 4.54 -15.59 -4.67
C GLY A 145 5.37 -14.34 -4.91
N TRP A 146 5.91 -13.72 -3.87
CA TRP A 146 6.84 -12.61 -4.03
C TRP A 146 8.06 -13.05 -4.85
N THR A 147 8.47 -12.25 -5.84
CA THR A 147 9.59 -12.58 -6.74
C THR A 147 10.83 -11.76 -6.45
N HIS A 148 10.66 -10.51 -6.02
CA HIS A 148 11.77 -9.58 -5.80
C HIS A 148 11.54 -8.76 -4.53
N TRP A 149 12.63 -8.19 -4.04
CA TRP A 149 12.63 -7.17 -3.00
C TRP A 149 13.26 -5.89 -3.54
N LEU A 150 12.98 -4.76 -2.90
CA LEU A 150 13.58 -3.48 -3.27
C LEU A 150 13.66 -2.54 -2.06
N GLN A 151 14.63 -1.62 -2.10
CA GLN A 151 14.56 -0.38 -1.33
C GLN A 151 13.66 0.59 -2.10
N ILE A 152 12.69 1.16 -1.41
CA ILE A 152 11.85 2.19 -2.01
C ILE A 152 12.71 3.44 -2.16
N GLU A 153 12.86 3.92 -3.40
CA GLU A 153 13.82 4.98 -3.78
C GLU A 153 13.67 6.27 -2.94
N TYR A 154 12.46 6.52 -2.45
CA TYR A 154 12.10 7.77 -1.77
C TYR A 154 12.05 7.63 -0.25
N ILE A 155 12.51 6.52 0.29
CA ILE A 155 12.56 6.23 1.73
C ILE A 155 14.01 6.03 2.16
N ASN A 156 14.37 6.59 3.31
CA ASN A 156 15.71 6.45 3.86
C ASN A 156 15.79 5.14 4.69
N TYR A 157 16.81 4.33 4.38
CA TYR A 157 17.10 3.06 5.05
C TYR A 157 18.36 3.10 5.94
N ASP A 158 18.97 4.27 6.09
CA ASP A 158 20.19 4.45 6.89
C ASP A 158 19.92 4.44 8.42
#